data_f7e1eeda17958bd4560f9ead84545f77
#
_entry.id   f7e1eeda17958bd4560f9ead84545f77
#
_cell.length_a   1.000
_cell.length_b   1.000
_cell.length_c   1.000
_cell.angle_alpha   90.00
_cell.angle_beta   90.00
_cell.angle_gamma   90.00
#
_symmetry.space_group_name_H-M   'P 1'
#
loop_
_entity.id
_entity.type
_entity.pdbx_description
1 polymer ?
#
loop_
_entity_poly.entity_id
_entity_poly.type
_entity_poly.pdbx_seq_one_letter_code
_entity_poly.pdbx_strand_id
1 'polypeptide(L)'
;MKRQLLITLLALAASGTALAQHAEKCDPIPKEEWKPQAELERKLKNEGWTISRVKIENGCYEVYGKNATGKKMETFFHPKTFEIVTAPK
;
A
#
# COMPACT_ATOMS: atom_id res chain seq x y z
N MET A 1 -55.43 1.93 -19.47
CA MET A 1 -54.82 1.90 -19.37
C MET A 1 -53.87 1.88 -18.82
N LYS A 2 -53.39 1.71 -18.71
CA LYS A 2 -52.56 1.62 -18.35
C LYS A 2 -51.50 1.70 -18.01
N ARG A 3 -50.91 1.63 -17.77
CA ARG A 3 -49.95 1.69 -17.58
C ARG A 3 -48.97 1.60 -16.99
N GLN A 4 -48.30 1.51 -16.75
CA GLN A 4 -47.39 1.42 -16.33
C GLN A 4 -46.37 1.49 -15.90
N LEU A 5 -45.76 1.48 -15.66
CA LEU A 5 -44.78 1.52 -15.39
C LEU A 5 -43.81 1.38 -14.92
N LEU A 6 -43.13 1.34 -14.63
CA LEU A 6 -42.21 1.15 -14.31
C LEU A 6 -41.16 1.27 -13.89
N ILE A 7 -40.55 1.35 -13.65
CA ILE A 7 -39.60 1.42 -13.34
C ILE A 7 -38.60 1.29 -12.95
N THR A 8 -37.97 1.25 -12.79
CA THR A 8 -36.98 1.05 -12.55
C THR A 8 -35.99 1.14 -12.03
N LEU A 9 -35.44 1.19 -11.75
CA LEU A 9 -34.47 1.20 -11.32
C LEU A 9 -33.44 1.14 -11.00
N LEU A 10 -32.77 1.14 -10.79
CA LEU A 10 -31.78 1.04 -10.56
C LEU A 10 -30.80 1.02 -10.12
N ALA A 11 -30.24 1.03 -9.84
CA ALA A 11 -29.32 0.89 -9.51
C ALA A 11 -28.38 0.97 -9.11
N LEU A 12 -27.69 1.00 -8.99
CA LEU A 12 -26.72 1.00 -8.72
C LEU A 12 -25.74 0.91 -8.27
N ALA A 13 -25.29 0.91 -7.99
CA ALA A 13 -24.44 0.70 -7.64
C ALA A 13 -23.46 0.88 -7.29
N ALA A 14 -22.86 0.92 -7.20
CA ALA A 14 -21.88 0.99 -6.98
C ALA A 14 -20.98 0.89 -6.55
N SER A 15 -20.45 0.84 -6.44
CA SER A 15 -19.59 0.67 -6.16
C SER A 15 -18.59 0.89 -5.84
N GLY A 16 -18.11 1.01 -5.68
CA GLY A 16 -17.10 1.10 -5.45
C GLY A 16 -16.28 1.12 -5.07
N THR A 17 -15.76 1.05 -5.10
CA THR A 17 -14.95 0.90 -4.81
C THR A 17 -13.93 0.96 -4.68
N ALA A 18 -13.62 0.87 -4.69
CA ALA A 18 -12.69 0.81 -4.64
C ALA A 18 -11.79 1.18 -4.12
N LEU A 19 -11.43 1.30 -3.91
CA LEU A 19 -10.70 1.58 -3.56
C LEU A 19 -9.79 1.41 -3.14
N ALA A 20 -9.55 1.35 -3.18
CA ALA A 20 -8.68 1.42 -2.96
C ALA A 20 -7.94 0.95 -2.25
N GLN A 21 -7.74 0.61 -1.98
CA GLN A 21 -7.21 0.21 -1.21
C GLN A 21 -6.35 -0.54 -1.33
N HIS A 22 -5.90 -0.81 -1.51
CA HIS A 22 -5.04 -1.45 -1.60
C HIS A 22 -4.15 -1.67 -0.84
N ALA A 23 -4.36 -2.16 -0.31
CA ALA A 23 -3.52 -2.50 0.59
C ALA A 23 -2.61 -3.53 0.12
N GLU A 24 -1.46 -3.21 -0.02
CA GLU A 24 -0.44 -4.20 -0.20
C GLU A 24 -0.31 -5.00 1.06
N LYS A 25 0.03 -6.25 0.89
CA LYS A 25 0.17 -7.17 1.98
C LYS A 25 1.45 -7.95 1.83
N CYS A 26 2.19 -8.10 2.92
CA CYS A 26 3.37 -8.95 2.91
C CYS A 26 3.01 -10.31 3.48
N ASP A 27 3.74 -11.33 3.07
CA ASP A 27 3.57 -12.66 3.64
C ASP A 27 3.77 -12.60 5.14
N PRO A 28 3.03 -13.41 5.89
CA PRO A 28 3.24 -13.41 7.35
C PRO A 28 4.60 -13.99 7.68
N ILE A 29 5.47 -13.13 8.16
CA ILE A 29 6.84 -13.48 8.54
C ILE A 29 6.96 -13.29 10.04
N PRO A 30 7.47 -14.28 10.78
CA PRO A 30 7.69 -14.06 12.22
C PRO A 30 8.60 -12.86 12.45
N LYS A 31 8.24 -12.07 13.46
CA LYS A 31 8.95 -10.83 13.74
C LYS A 31 10.44 -11.05 13.94
N GLU A 32 10.82 -12.16 14.48
CA GLU A 32 12.23 -12.42 14.74
C GLU A 32 13.01 -12.63 13.45
N GLU A 33 12.34 -12.81 12.33
CA GLU A 33 13.00 -12.93 11.03
C GLU A 33 13.03 -11.61 10.27
N TRP A 34 12.42 -10.58 10.82
CA TRP A 34 12.42 -9.27 10.18
C TRP A 34 13.80 -8.64 10.34
N LYS A 35 14.24 -8.00 9.29
CA LYS A 35 15.41 -7.15 9.40
C LYS A 35 15.01 -5.87 10.13
N PRO A 36 15.94 -5.28 10.90
CA PRO A 36 15.59 -4.07 11.65
C PRO A 36 15.17 -2.92 10.73
N GLN A 37 14.22 -2.16 11.21
CA GLN A 37 13.75 -0.98 10.49
C GLN A 37 14.91 -0.03 10.18
N ALA A 38 15.85 0.10 11.09
CA ALA A 38 16.98 1.00 10.88
C ALA A 38 17.81 0.60 9.67
N GLU A 39 17.86 -0.70 9.38
CA GLU A 39 18.58 -1.17 8.20
C GLU A 39 17.89 -0.72 6.93
N LEU A 40 16.56 -0.82 6.92
CA LEU A 40 15.78 -0.36 5.77
C LEU A 40 15.97 1.14 5.56
N GLU A 41 15.92 1.89 6.65
CA GLU A 41 16.10 3.34 6.56
C GLU A 41 17.48 3.69 6.00
N ARG A 42 18.49 2.98 6.46
CA ARG A 42 19.85 3.24 5.98
C ARG A 42 19.97 2.92 4.50
N LYS A 43 19.38 1.79 4.10
CA LYS A 43 19.40 1.40 2.69
C LYS A 43 18.75 2.48 1.82
N LEU A 44 17.58 2.93 2.21
CA LEU A 44 16.87 3.91 1.42
C LEU A 44 17.58 5.26 1.39
N LYS A 45 18.14 5.66 2.52
CA LYS A 45 18.92 6.90 2.54
C LYS A 45 20.12 6.82 1.63
N ASN A 46 20.77 5.67 1.60
CA ASN A 46 21.89 5.45 0.70
C ASN A 46 21.47 5.53 -0.76
N GLU A 47 20.20 5.25 -1.02
CA GLU A 47 19.65 5.34 -2.36
C GLU A 47 19.07 6.71 -2.67
N GLY A 48 19.26 7.65 -1.76
CA GLY A 48 18.84 9.02 -2.00
C GLY A 48 17.47 9.40 -1.46
N TRP A 49 16.84 8.52 -0.72
CA TRP A 49 15.52 8.82 -0.16
C TRP A 49 15.63 9.75 1.05
N THR A 50 14.58 10.55 1.22
CA THR A 50 14.33 11.29 2.45
C THR A 50 13.12 10.65 3.10
N ILE A 51 13.29 10.10 4.29
CA ILE A 51 12.22 9.36 4.96
C ILE A 51 11.56 10.23 6.00
N SER A 52 10.24 10.34 5.95
CA SER A 52 9.52 11.08 6.98
C SER A 52 8.92 10.15 8.03
N ARG A 53 8.63 8.90 7.67
CA ARG A 53 7.98 8.01 8.60
C ARG A 53 8.02 6.58 8.11
N VAL A 54 8.12 5.64 9.05
CA VAL A 54 8.01 4.22 8.76
C VAL A 54 6.98 3.63 9.71
N LYS A 55 6.06 2.85 9.17
CA LYS A 55 5.04 2.15 9.95
C LYS A 55 5.10 0.67 9.63
N ILE A 56 4.50 -0.11 10.50
CA ILE A 56 4.25 -1.51 10.21
C ILE A 56 2.79 -1.63 9.83
N GLU A 57 2.54 -2.15 8.65
CA GLU A 57 1.19 -2.24 8.13
C GLU A 57 1.05 -3.49 7.29
N ASN A 58 0.05 -4.31 7.58
CA ASN A 58 -0.22 -5.53 6.79
C ASN A 58 1.00 -6.43 6.66
N GLY A 59 1.80 -6.52 7.72
CA GLY A 59 2.98 -7.39 7.70
C GLY A 59 4.15 -6.82 6.94
N CYS A 60 4.10 -5.55 6.56
CA CYS A 60 5.15 -4.88 5.81
C CYS A 60 5.71 -3.71 6.59
N TYR A 61 6.86 -3.22 6.15
CA TYR A 61 7.28 -1.87 6.52
C TYR A 61 6.70 -0.93 5.47
N GLU A 62 5.95 0.04 5.92
CA GLU A 62 5.41 1.06 5.03
C GLU A 62 6.19 2.34 5.22
N VAL A 63 6.82 2.83 4.17
CA VAL A 63 7.71 3.98 4.24
C VAL A 63 7.08 5.16 3.53
N TYR A 64 7.05 6.28 4.24
CA TYR A 64 6.60 7.55 3.68
C TYR A 64 7.79 8.47 3.53
N GLY A 65 7.88 9.13 2.40
CA GLY A 65 8.98 10.05 2.18
C GLY A 65 9.08 10.47 0.73
N LYS A 66 10.29 10.81 0.32
CA LYS A 66 10.56 11.14 -1.07
C LYS A 66 11.71 10.29 -1.58
N ASN A 67 11.62 9.87 -2.83
CA ASN A 67 12.71 9.08 -3.39
C ASN A 67 13.82 10.01 -3.91
N ALA A 68 14.81 9.43 -4.56
CA ALA A 68 15.99 10.17 -4.99
C ALA A 68 15.69 11.31 -5.96
N THR A 69 14.59 11.19 -6.70
CA THR A 69 14.20 12.25 -7.64
C THR A 69 13.27 13.28 -7.01
N GLY A 70 13.02 13.16 -5.70
CA GLY A 70 12.14 14.09 -5.00
C GLY A 70 10.68 13.76 -5.11
N LYS A 71 10.35 12.62 -5.66
CA LYS A 71 8.96 12.20 -5.80
C LYS A 71 8.44 11.67 -4.49
N LYS A 72 7.26 12.10 -4.12
CA LYS A 72 6.61 11.64 -2.90
C LYS A 72 6.28 10.17 -3.02
N MET A 73 6.61 9.41 -1.98
CA MET A 73 6.45 7.97 -1.98
C MET A 73 5.70 7.50 -0.76
N GLU A 74 4.91 6.48 -0.97
CA GLU A 74 4.29 5.71 0.11
C GLU A 74 4.43 4.27 -0.35
N THR A 75 5.39 3.57 0.19
CA THR A 75 5.84 2.30 -0.38
C THR A 75 5.91 1.23 0.68
N PHE A 76 5.48 0.03 0.31
CA PHE A 76 5.52 -1.12 1.21
C PHE A 76 6.72 -1.98 0.87
N PHE A 77 7.45 -2.38 1.89
CA PHE A 77 8.66 -3.21 1.73
C PHE A 77 8.50 -4.50 2.50
N HIS A 78 8.93 -5.58 1.88
CA HIS A 78 8.96 -6.88 2.54
C HIS A 78 9.94 -6.80 3.72
N PRO A 79 9.52 -7.19 4.93
CA PRO A 79 10.37 -6.94 6.11
C PRO A 79 11.61 -7.81 6.18
N LYS A 80 11.67 -8.88 5.40
CA LYS A 80 12.81 -9.77 5.44
C LYS A 80 13.76 -9.50 4.30
N THR A 81 13.26 -9.17 3.12
CA THR A 81 14.10 -8.99 1.93
C THR A 81 14.27 -7.54 1.53
N PHE A 82 13.38 -6.68 2.01
CA PHE A 82 13.32 -5.26 1.63
C PHE A 82 12.91 -5.07 0.16
N GLU A 83 12.33 -6.08 -0.43
CA GLU A 83 11.76 -5.92 -1.76
C GLU A 83 10.50 -5.09 -1.70
N ILE A 84 10.29 -4.29 -2.71
CA ILE A 84 9.08 -3.49 -2.80
C ILE A 84 7.91 -4.42 -3.08
N VAL A 85 6.84 -4.25 -2.32
CA VAL A 85 5.63 -5.03 -2.47
C VAL A 85 4.61 -4.15 -3.16
N THR A 86 4.13 -4.61 -4.29
CA THR A 86 3.14 -3.84 -5.03
C THR A 86 1.82 -4.58 -5.03
N ALA A 87 0.76 -3.81 -5.12
CA ALA A 87 -0.56 -4.40 -5.16
C ALA A 87 -0.71 -5.21 -6.45
N PRO A 88 -1.40 -6.34 -6.39
CA PRO A 88 -1.68 -7.06 -7.61
C PRO A 88 -2.54 -6.23 -8.54
N LYS A 89 -2.32 -6.38 -9.79
CA LYS A 89 -3.05 -5.62 -10.81
C LYS A 89 -4.35 -6.27 -11.16
#